data_837944bd4acd78b0bfb19e3a6b4836c2
#
_entry.id   837944bd4acd78b0bfb19e3a6b4836c2
#
_cell.length_a   1.000
_cell.length_b   1.000
_cell.length_c   1.000
_cell.angle_alpha   90.00
_cell.angle_beta   90.00
_cell.angle_gamma   90.00
#
_symmetry.space_group_name_H-M   'P 1'
#
loop_
_entity.id
_entity.type
_entity.pdbx_description
1 polymer ?
#
loop_
_entity_poly.entity_id
_entity_poly.type
_entity_poly.pdbx_seq_one_letter_code
_entity_poly.pdbx_strand_id
1 'polypeptide(L)'
;MKNAIETINLTKIYNNNFKAVNSLNLEIPNKTIFGMLGPNGAGKTTTIKMLTCLIQPTSGQAIVGGYDVQKNPNEVRNLLGMVPQQVSLYKDLTVMENSQMCADYYGVPSDEKDSRIEDLMELVDIKYARDKRVGQLSGGQKQKASLVASLVHRPDILFLDEPTIGLDPVTKRTLWDLIRDLNDEGHTIILCSHDMHEVDMLCDNVGIINTGNLVAYDTPQGLKDSLLENNKHEITKTLSQISDESEVSTSTKEYLDNISLKKMSILLKNQNDEIIEAIKKSSNVKSIELLRNGRVNLRIDSFDDMAVQNVLNDIISSGGIIKSIYTEEPSLEDVFIKSTSEVNENDRA
;
A
#
# COMPACT_ATOMS: atom_id res chain seq x y z
N MET A 1 -0.33 1.05 -25.41
CA MET A 1 -0.65 -0.17 -24.65
C MET A 1 -1.50 0.22 -23.46
N LYS A 2 -2.40 -0.65 -22.99
CA LYS A 2 -3.28 -0.35 -21.85
C LYS A 2 -2.54 -0.61 -20.52
N ASN A 3 -1.69 -1.63 -20.46
CA ASN A 3 -0.99 -2.07 -19.25
C ASN A 3 0.54 -1.87 -19.39
N ALA A 4 1.18 -1.46 -18.32
CA ALA A 4 2.62 -1.36 -18.19
C ALA A 4 3.24 -2.73 -17.90
N ILE A 5 2.53 -3.56 -17.11
CA ILE A 5 2.97 -4.90 -16.75
C ILE A 5 1.79 -5.85 -16.88
N GLU A 6 2.05 -7.02 -17.47
CA GLU A 6 1.11 -8.14 -17.56
C GLU A 6 1.84 -9.43 -17.21
N THR A 7 1.25 -10.25 -16.35
CA THR A 7 1.77 -11.59 -16.04
C THR A 7 0.69 -12.63 -16.27
N ILE A 8 1.08 -13.77 -16.86
CA ILE A 8 0.19 -14.88 -17.18
C ILE A 8 0.79 -16.14 -16.58
N ASN A 9 0.15 -16.67 -15.53
CA ASN A 9 0.57 -17.86 -14.79
C ASN A 9 2.05 -17.84 -14.42
N LEU A 10 2.58 -16.64 -14.11
CA LEU A 10 3.99 -16.44 -13.80
C LEU A 10 4.38 -17.24 -12.58
N THR A 11 5.39 -18.11 -12.71
CA THR A 11 5.79 -19.04 -11.66
C THR A 11 7.29 -19.05 -11.47
N LYS A 12 7.73 -19.07 -10.21
CA LYS A 12 9.13 -19.30 -9.84
C LYS A 12 9.26 -20.37 -8.80
N ILE A 13 10.00 -21.41 -9.18
CA ILE A 13 10.37 -22.52 -8.29
C ILE A 13 11.88 -22.46 -8.09
N TYR A 14 12.34 -22.45 -6.85
CA TYR A 14 13.74 -22.57 -6.50
C TYR A 14 14.12 -24.04 -6.23
N ASN A 15 15.42 -24.29 -6.03
CA ASN A 15 15.92 -25.58 -5.58
C ASN A 15 15.11 -26.06 -4.34
N ASN A 16 14.85 -27.36 -4.22
CA ASN A 16 14.00 -27.99 -3.21
C ASN A 16 12.49 -27.84 -3.40
N ASN A 17 12.02 -27.59 -4.62
CA ASN A 17 10.59 -27.44 -4.96
C ASN A 17 9.88 -26.27 -4.23
N PHE A 18 10.61 -25.32 -3.69
CA PHE A 18 10.03 -24.15 -3.06
C PHE A 18 9.44 -23.21 -4.14
N LYS A 19 8.12 -23.12 -4.19
CA LYS A 19 7.40 -22.20 -5.04
C LYS A 19 7.37 -20.82 -4.41
N ALA A 20 8.26 -19.93 -4.85
CA ALA A 20 8.29 -18.55 -4.37
C ALA A 20 7.23 -17.67 -5.03
N VAL A 21 6.82 -17.99 -6.26
CA VAL A 21 5.70 -17.39 -6.99
C VAL A 21 4.94 -18.50 -7.69
N ASN A 22 3.62 -18.53 -7.57
CA ASN A 22 2.77 -19.59 -8.02
C ASN A 22 1.65 -19.06 -8.92
N SER A 23 1.77 -19.25 -10.22
CA SER A 23 0.76 -18.91 -11.22
C SER A 23 0.21 -17.47 -11.09
N LEU A 24 1.09 -16.51 -10.83
CA LEU A 24 0.73 -15.11 -10.64
C LEU A 24 0.16 -14.53 -11.94
N ASN A 25 -1.09 -14.04 -11.88
CA ASN A 25 -1.74 -13.27 -12.92
C ASN A 25 -1.95 -11.86 -12.39
N LEU A 26 -1.31 -10.88 -13.03
CA LEU A 26 -1.31 -9.49 -12.58
C LEU A 26 -1.32 -8.57 -13.79
N GLU A 27 -2.16 -7.54 -13.75
CA GLU A 27 -2.21 -6.47 -14.73
C GLU A 27 -2.01 -5.14 -14.03
N ILE A 28 -1.00 -4.37 -14.43
CA ILE A 28 -0.72 -3.04 -13.88
C ILE A 28 -0.91 -2.02 -15.01
N PRO A 29 -1.87 -1.09 -14.88
CA PRO A 29 -2.09 -0.06 -15.88
C PRO A 29 -0.88 0.89 -16.03
N ASN A 30 -0.75 1.50 -17.21
CA ASN A 30 0.25 2.56 -17.41
C ASN A 30 -0.11 3.80 -16.59
N LYS A 31 0.93 4.52 -16.16
CA LYS A 31 0.81 5.81 -15.47
C LYS A 31 0.02 5.73 -14.16
N THR A 32 0.17 4.64 -13.44
CA THR A 32 -0.41 4.42 -12.11
C THR A 32 0.68 4.15 -11.08
N ILE A 33 0.37 4.40 -9.83
CA ILE A 33 1.16 3.92 -8.69
C ILE A 33 0.52 2.61 -8.21
N PHE A 34 1.23 1.49 -8.39
CA PHE A 34 0.78 0.18 -7.98
C PHE A 34 1.49 -0.27 -6.70
N GLY A 35 0.73 -0.59 -5.67
CA GLY A 35 1.23 -1.13 -4.40
C GLY A 35 1.32 -2.66 -4.40
N MET A 36 2.48 -3.22 -4.11
CA MET A 36 2.66 -4.65 -3.92
C MET A 36 2.84 -4.96 -2.44
N LEU A 37 1.79 -5.45 -1.79
CA LEU A 37 1.76 -5.81 -0.38
C LEU A 37 1.96 -7.32 -0.17
N GLY A 38 2.45 -7.68 1.00
CA GLY A 38 2.59 -9.08 1.41
C GLY A 38 3.57 -9.24 2.56
N PRO A 39 3.49 -10.33 3.35
CA PRO A 39 4.45 -10.59 4.42
C PRO A 39 5.86 -10.86 3.87
N ASN A 40 6.85 -10.93 4.76
CA ASN A 40 8.18 -11.35 4.38
C ASN A 40 8.13 -12.80 3.88
N GLY A 41 8.78 -13.06 2.73
CA GLY A 41 8.73 -14.38 2.09
C GLY A 41 7.49 -14.63 1.19
N ALA A 42 6.56 -13.69 1.07
CA ALA A 42 5.37 -13.83 0.22
C ALA A 42 5.64 -13.97 -1.29
N GLY A 43 6.85 -13.66 -1.75
CA GLY A 43 7.23 -13.73 -3.16
C GLY A 43 7.41 -12.36 -3.84
N LYS A 44 7.18 -11.23 -3.16
CA LYS A 44 7.32 -9.87 -3.73
C LYS A 44 8.65 -9.63 -4.43
N THR A 45 9.76 -9.76 -3.69
CA THR A 45 11.11 -9.56 -4.24
C THR A 45 11.42 -10.53 -5.37
N THR A 46 10.91 -11.77 -5.32
CA THR A 46 11.07 -12.74 -6.41
C THR A 46 10.31 -12.29 -7.66
N THR A 47 9.09 -11.78 -7.50
CA THR A 47 8.27 -11.22 -8.58
C THR A 47 8.99 -10.04 -9.23
N ILE A 48 9.47 -9.07 -8.43
CA ILE A 48 10.25 -7.94 -8.94
C ILE A 48 11.47 -8.41 -9.74
N LYS A 49 12.25 -9.34 -9.18
CA LYS A 49 13.44 -9.87 -9.86
C LYS A 49 13.12 -10.52 -11.21
N MET A 50 11.96 -11.14 -11.36
CA MET A 50 11.51 -11.67 -12.67
C MET A 50 11.11 -10.54 -13.62
N LEU A 51 10.32 -9.58 -13.15
CA LEU A 51 9.86 -8.43 -13.95
C LEU A 51 11.01 -7.52 -14.40
N THR A 52 12.06 -7.41 -13.58
CA THR A 52 13.27 -6.63 -13.90
C THR A 52 14.35 -7.42 -14.61
N CYS A 53 14.04 -8.64 -15.07
CA CYS A 53 14.98 -9.52 -15.79
C CYS A 53 16.25 -9.88 -15.01
N LEU A 54 16.23 -9.84 -13.66
CA LEU A 54 17.34 -10.27 -12.81
C LEU A 54 17.37 -11.78 -12.63
N ILE A 55 16.20 -12.45 -12.69
CA ILE A 55 16.07 -13.90 -12.70
C ILE A 55 15.04 -14.33 -13.74
N GLN A 56 15.18 -15.51 -14.28
CA GLN A 56 14.20 -16.06 -15.22
C GLN A 56 13.04 -16.73 -14.50
N PRO A 57 11.79 -16.60 -14.98
CA PRO A 57 10.66 -17.43 -14.57
C PRO A 57 10.96 -18.92 -14.79
N THR A 58 10.34 -19.78 -13.98
CA THR A 58 10.35 -21.24 -14.20
C THR A 58 9.31 -21.63 -15.25
N SER A 59 8.14 -20.96 -15.22
CA SER A 59 7.06 -21.09 -16.21
C SER A 59 6.17 -19.86 -16.23
N GLY A 60 5.25 -19.79 -17.17
CA GLY A 60 4.39 -18.63 -17.40
C GLY A 60 5.09 -17.54 -18.18
N GLN A 61 4.47 -16.37 -18.28
CA GLN A 61 4.94 -15.25 -19.07
C GLN A 61 4.83 -13.95 -18.27
N ALA A 62 5.76 -13.03 -18.51
CA ALA A 62 5.64 -11.64 -18.05
C ALA A 62 6.00 -10.69 -19.19
N ILE A 63 5.15 -9.69 -19.39
CA ILE A 63 5.30 -8.61 -20.37
C ILE A 63 5.49 -7.31 -19.58
N VAL A 64 6.53 -6.58 -19.89
CA VAL A 64 6.84 -5.29 -19.26
C VAL A 64 7.09 -4.25 -20.35
N GLY A 65 6.33 -3.16 -20.34
CA GLY A 65 6.39 -2.14 -21.38
C GLY A 65 6.12 -2.71 -22.79
N GLY A 66 5.37 -3.83 -22.89
CA GLY A 66 5.10 -4.53 -24.15
C GLY A 66 6.17 -5.52 -24.57
N TYR A 67 7.24 -5.71 -23.80
CA TYR A 67 8.33 -6.63 -24.07
C TYR A 67 8.29 -7.84 -23.13
N ASP A 68 8.52 -9.04 -23.67
CA ASP A 68 8.62 -10.29 -22.91
C ASP A 68 9.95 -10.32 -22.14
N VAL A 69 9.89 -10.52 -20.82
CA VAL A 69 11.08 -10.49 -19.93
C VAL A 69 12.12 -11.56 -20.26
N GLN A 70 11.74 -12.65 -20.94
CA GLN A 70 12.64 -13.73 -21.33
C GLN A 70 13.23 -13.54 -22.72
N LYS A 71 12.43 -12.96 -23.67
CA LYS A 71 12.83 -12.80 -25.07
C LYS A 71 13.53 -11.47 -25.32
N ASN A 72 13.11 -10.43 -24.63
CA ASN A 72 13.55 -9.05 -24.85
C ASN A 72 14.11 -8.41 -23.56
N PRO A 73 15.04 -9.06 -22.81
CA PRO A 73 15.46 -8.56 -21.50
C PRO A 73 16.21 -7.22 -21.55
N ASN A 74 16.84 -6.89 -22.68
CA ASN A 74 17.55 -5.62 -22.82
C ASN A 74 16.58 -4.46 -23.03
N GLU A 75 15.57 -4.65 -23.86
CA GLU A 75 14.49 -3.70 -24.11
C GLU A 75 13.72 -3.42 -22.82
N VAL A 76 13.42 -4.47 -22.05
CA VAL A 76 12.80 -4.35 -20.73
C VAL A 76 13.66 -3.49 -19.79
N ARG A 77 14.97 -3.80 -19.65
CA ARG A 77 15.86 -3.07 -18.74
C ARG A 77 16.00 -1.59 -19.10
N ASN A 78 15.96 -1.26 -20.40
CA ASN A 78 16.04 0.13 -20.85
C ASN A 78 14.82 0.97 -20.46
N LEU A 79 13.67 0.34 -20.25
CA LEU A 79 12.43 0.99 -19.81
C LEU A 79 12.30 1.09 -18.30
N LEU A 80 13.20 0.44 -17.53
CA LEU A 80 13.08 0.29 -16.10
C LEU A 80 14.09 1.16 -15.33
N GLY A 81 13.60 1.88 -14.34
CA GLY A 81 14.40 2.35 -13.21
C GLY A 81 14.12 1.46 -11.99
N MET A 82 15.15 1.22 -11.17
CA MET A 82 14.99 0.43 -9.94
C MET A 82 15.73 1.06 -8.78
N VAL A 83 15.01 1.29 -7.70
CA VAL A 83 15.56 1.68 -6.40
C VAL A 83 15.40 0.48 -5.46
N PRO A 84 16.48 -0.27 -5.22
CA PRO A 84 16.42 -1.45 -4.35
C PRO A 84 16.38 -1.04 -2.88
N GLN A 85 15.86 -1.92 -2.02
CA GLN A 85 15.80 -1.73 -0.57
C GLN A 85 17.18 -1.39 0.04
N GLN A 86 18.22 -2.07 -0.40
CA GLN A 86 19.60 -1.74 -0.05
C GLN A 86 20.21 -0.92 -1.17
N VAL A 87 20.57 0.34 -0.86
CA VAL A 87 21.19 1.23 -1.83
C VAL A 87 22.45 0.59 -2.42
N SER A 88 22.44 0.38 -3.74
CA SER A 88 23.51 -0.31 -4.48
C SER A 88 24.52 0.62 -5.16
N LEU A 89 24.59 1.88 -4.71
CA LEU A 89 25.55 2.87 -5.21
C LEU A 89 26.97 2.59 -4.67
N TYR A 90 27.98 2.95 -5.46
CA TYR A 90 29.38 2.86 -5.05
C TYR A 90 29.70 3.89 -3.98
N LYS A 91 30.06 3.42 -2.79
CA LYS A 91 30.24 4.24 -1.59
C LYS A 91 31.41 5.24 -1.70
N ASP A 92 32.44 4.89 -2.48
CA ASP A 92 33.65 5.70 -2.68
C ASP A 92 33.51 6.75 -3.77
N LEU A 93 32.47 6.64 -4.60
CA LEU A 93 32.12 7.61 -5.62
C LEU A 93 31.15 8.67 -5.06
N THR A 94 31.21 9.86 -5.64
CA THR A 94 30.24 10.93 -5.34
C THR A 94 28.86 10.63 -5.89
N VAL A 95 27.86 11.43 -5.51
CA VAL A 95 26.51 11.33 -6.09
C VAL A 95 26.58 11.56 -7.60
N MET A 96 27.33 12.59 -8.04
CA MET A 96 27.51 12.91 -9.46
C MET A 96 28.15 11.75 -10.22
N GLU A 97 29.28 11.20 -9.73
CA GLU A 97 30.00 10.10 -10.36
C GLU A 97 29.16 8.83 -10.49
N ASN A 98 28.38 8.47 -9.45
CA ASN A 98 27.44 7.34 -9.52
C ASN A 98 26.38 7.57 -10.59
N SER A 99 25.82 8.77 -10.65
CA SER A 99 24.78 9.11 -11.63
C SER A 99 25.32 9.14 -13.05
N GLN A 100 26.53 9.68 -13.25
CA GLN A 100 27.23 9.66 -14.57
C GLN A 100 27.52 8.23 -15.04
N MET A 101 27.97 7.34 -14.14
CA MET A 101 28.19 5.95 -14.46
C MET A 101 26.90 5.25 -14.92
N CYS A 102 25.77 5.52 -14.25
CA CYS A 102 24.48 5.00 -14.68
C CYS A 102 24.06 5.57 -16.04
N ALA A 103 24.24 6.88 -16.25
CA ALA A 103 23.96 7.55 -17.52
C ALA A 103 24.77 6.96 -18.67
N ASP A 104 26.04 6.69 -18.46
CA ASP A 104 26.92 6.05 -19.46
C ASP A 104 26.50 4.63 -19.75
N TYR A 105 26.09 3.86 -18.73
CA TYR A 105 25.59 2.49 -18.90
C TYR A 105 24.33 2.42 -19.76
N TYR A 106 23.43 3.37 -19.61
CA TYR A 106 22.19 3.46 -20.39
C TYR A 106 22.34 4.28 -21.68
N GLY A 107 23.54 4.74 -22.04
CA GLY A 107 23.81 5.43 -23.29
C GLY A 107 23.21 6.82 -23.37
N VAL A 108 23.08 7.54 -22.26
CA VAL A 108 22.63 8.94 -22.25
C VAL A 108 23.66 9.80 -22.98
N PRO A 109 23.25 10.67 -23.93
CA PRO A 109 24.17 11.53 -24.69
C PRO A 109 25.06 12.38 -23.76
N SER A 110 26.35 12.47 -24.09
CA SER A 110 27.36 13.14 -23.26
C SER A 110 27.10 14.63 -23.06
N ASP A 111 26.47 15.28 -24.03
CA ASP A 111 26.09 16.69 -24.02
C ASP A 111 24.85 16.98 -23.15
N GLU A 112 24.00 16.01 -22.92
CA GLU A 112 22.81 16.11 -22.04
C GLU A 112 23.05 15.60 -20.62
N LYS A 113 24.01 14.69 -20.45
CA LYS A 113 24.20 13.89 -19.25
C LYS A 113 24.28 14.72 -17.96
N ASP A 114 25.19 15.67 -17.90
CA ASP A 114 25.47 16.43 -16.67
C ASP A 114 24.29 17.36 -16.32
N SER A 115 23.69 18.04 -17.31
CA SER A 115 22.51 18.87 -17.10
C SER A 115 21.34 18.05 -16.55
N ARG A 116 21.08 16.88 -17.16
CA ARG A 116 20.00 15.98 -16.73
C ARG A 116 20.19 15.47 -15.30
N ILE A 117 21.43 15.12 -14.92
CA ILE A 117 21.75 14.71 -13.56
C ILE A 117 21.52 15.85 -12.57
N GLU A 118 21.93 17.07 -12.92
CA GLU A 118 21.73 18.24 -12.05
C GLU A 118 20.25 18.58 -11.86
N ASP A 119 19.45 18.51 -12.93
CA ASP A 119 17.99 18.70 -12.87
C ASP A 119 17.33 17.66 -11.95
N LEU A 120 17.73 16.39 -12.07
CA LEU A 120 17.25 15.33 -11.19
C LEU A 120 17.69 15.51 -9.73
N MET A 121 18.93 15.97 -9.50
CA MET A 121 19.40 16.29 -8.13
C MET A 121 18.62 17.45 -7.51
N GLU A 122 18.20 18.42 -8.31
CA GLU A 122 17.35 19.52 -7.87
C GLU A 122 15.93 19.02 -7.57
N LEU A 123 15.33 18.22 -8.46
CA LEU A 123 14.03 17.61 -8.28
C LEU A 123 13.92 16.82 -6.95
N VAL A 124 14.92 15.98 -6.63
CA VAL A 124 14.94 15.21 -5.39
C VAL A 124 15.56 15.95 -4.20
N ASP A 125 15.90 17.22 -4.33
CA ASP A 125 16.52 18.05 -3.29
C ASP A 125 17.78 17.39 -2.68
N ILE A 126 18.79 17.11 -3.53
CA ILE A 126 20.10 16.56 -3.09
C ILE A 126 21.29 17.26 -3.74
N LYS A 127 21.08 18.33 -4.51
CA LYS A 127 22.13 19.06 -5.24
C LYS A 127 23.28 19.53 -4.34
N TYR A 128 22.98 19.86 -3.08
CA TYR A 128 23.99 20.23 -2.06
C TYR A 128 24.96 19.10 -1.71
N ALA A 129 24.65 17.87 -2.07
CA ALA A 129 25.48 16.68 -1.83
C ALA A 129 26.15 16.15 -3.11
N ARG A 130 26.07 16.87 -4.22
CA ARG A 130 26.58 16.51 -5.56
C ARG A 130 27.96 15.88 -5.52
N ASP A 131 28.90 16.54 -4.86
CA ASP A 131 30.31 16.18 -4.78
C ASP A 131 30.67 15.40 -3.49
N LYS A 132 29.67 15.02 -2.68
CA LYS A 132 29.89 14.17 -1.51
C LYS A 132 29.90 12.71 -1.91
N ARG A 133 30.82 11.93 -1.32
CA ARG A 133 30.85 10.47 -1.50
C ARG A 133 29.61 9.84 -0.87
N VAL A 134 29.02 8.88 -1.57
CA VAL A 134 27.79 8.17 -1.11
C VAL A 134 27.99 7.52 0.29
N GLY A 135 29.21 7.09 0.60
CA GLY A 135 29.54 6.53 1.93
C GLY A 135 29.33 7.52 3.08
N GLN A 136 29.39 8.83 2.83
CA GLN A 136 29.24 9.91 3.83
C GLN A 136 27.81 10.40 4.00
N LEU A 137 26.88 9.91 3.18
CA LEU A 137 25.49 10.34 3.17
C LEU A 137 24.66 9.64 4.26
N SER A 138 23.64 10.32 4.78
CA SER A 138 22.60 9.70 5.60
C SER A 138 21.75 8.70 4.80
N GLY A 139 20.95 7.88 5.46
CA GLY A 139 20.06 6.91 4.79
C GLY A 139 19.14 7.58 3.76
N GLY A 140 18.46 8.66 4.13
CA GLY A 140 17.58 9.40 3.22
C GLY A 140 18.33 10.06 2.06
N GLN A 141 19.52 10.58 2.30
CA GLN A 141 20.36 11.13 1.23
C GLN A 141 20.82 10.05 0.24
N LYS A 142 21.15 8.84 0.74
CA LYS A 142 21.49 7.68 -0.12
C LYS A 142 20.29 7.25 -0.96
N GLN A 143 19.09 7.28 -0.39
CA GLN A 143 17.86 6.96 -1.11
C GLN A 143 17.59 7.98 -2.23
N LYS A 144 17.71 9.29 -1.94
CA LYS A 144 17.61 10.35 -2.95
C LYS A 144 18.66 10.18 -4.06
N ALA A 145 19.92 9.89 -3.72
CA ALA A 145 20.97 9.61 -4.69
C ALA A 145 20.66 8.38 -5.55
N SER A 146 20.09 7.33 -4.98
CA SER A 146 19.65 6.15 -5.72
C SER A 146 18.53 6.45 -6.71
N LEU A 147 17.59 7.34 -6.34
CA LEU A 147 16.55 7.84 -7.25
C LEU A 147 17.15 8.60 -8.43
N VAL A 148 18.08 9.53 -8.21
CA VAL A 148 18.76 10.24 -9.32
C VAL A 148 19.37 9.24 -10.29
N ALA A 149 20.14 8.27 -9.79
CA ALA A 149 20.79 7.25 -10.61
C ALA A 149 19.80 6.37 -11.39
N SER A 150 18.63 6.09 -10.81
CA SER A 150 17.60 5.25 -11.43
C SER A 150 16.71 5.99 -12.43
N LEU A 151 16.70 7.33 -12.41
CA LEU A 151 15.89 8.18 -13.29
C LEU A 151 16.67 8.77 -14.46
N VAL A 152 18.01 8.71 -14.44
CA VAL A 152 18.88 9.42 -15.39
C VAL A 152 18.61 9.08 -16.85
N HIS A 153 18.15 7.88 -17.16
CA HIS A 153 17.82 7.42 -18.50
C HIS A 153 16.34 7.58 -18.87
N ARG A 154 15.53 8.27 -17.99
CA ARG A 154 14.10 8.52 -18.17
C ARG A 154 13.29 7.22 -18.37
N PRO A 155 13.28 6.31 -17.37
CA PRO A 155 12.54 5.07 -17.49
C PRO A 155 11.03 5.32 -17.51
N ASP A 156 10.28 4.54 -18.28
CA ASP A 156 8.81 4.57 -18.29
C ASP A 156 8.23 3.95 -17.01
N ILE A 157 8.94 2.99 -16.42
CA ILE A 157 8.49 2.20 -15.27
C ILE A 157 9.54 2.26 -14.16
N LEU A 158 9.14 2.63 -12.94
CA LEU A 158 10.02 2.74 -11.78
C LEU A 158 9.62 1.72 -10.70
N PHE A 159 10.55 0.85 -10.33
CA PHE A 159 10.41 -0.06 -9.20
C PHE A 159 11.05 0.53 -7.96
N LEU A 160 10.26 0.66 -6.89
CA LEU A 160 10.69 1.13 -5.57
C LEU A 160 10.50 -0.01 -4.56
N ASP A 161 11.60 -0.59 -4.08
CA ASP A 161 11.57 -1.68 -3.11
C ASP A 161 11.87 -1.13 -1.71
N GLU A 162 10.83 -0.99 -0.88
CA GLU A 162 10.89 -0.44 0.49
C GLU A 162 11.56 0.94 0.57
N PRO A 163 11.16 1.94 -0.26
CA PRO A 163 11.91 3.17 -0.44
C PRO A 163 11.96 4.07 0.79
N THR A 164 11.05 3.89 1.74
CA THR A 164 10.91 4.73 2.95
C THR A 164 11.42 4.08 4.21
N ILE A 165 11.93 2.85 4.13
CA ILE A 165 12.41 2.14 5.32
C ILE A 165 13.56 2.87 6.02
N GLY A 166 13.43 3.08 7.34
CA GLY A 166 14.46 3.75 8.12
C GLY A 166 14.57 5.26 7.90
N LEU A 167 13.64 5.88 7.18
CA LEU A 167 13.54 7.34 7.03
C LEU A 167 12.72 7.95 8.17
N ASP A 168 13.09 9.17 8.56
CA ASP A 168 12.28 9.97 9.48
C ASP A 168 10.98 10.45 8.79
N PRO A 169 9.94 10.84 9.59
CA PRO A 169 8.63 11.19 9.03
C PRO A 169 8.64 12.36 8.03
N VAL A 170 9.58 13.31 8.17
CA VAL A 170 9.66 14.46 7.26
C VAL A 170 10.23 14.02 5.91
N THR A 171 11.36 13.31 5.93
CA THR A 171 12.00 12.75 4.74
C THR A 171 11.04 11.78 4.02
N LYS A 172 10.26 10.98 4.77
CA LYS A 172 9.27 10.07 4.20
C LYS A 172 8.18 10.83 3.41
N ARG A 173 7.64 11.90 3.96
CA ARG A 173 6.64 12.74 3.26
C ARG A 173 7.20 13.37 2.00
N THR A 174 8.42 13.94 2.08
CA THR A 174 9.09 14.51 0.90
C THR A 174 9.27 13.46 -0.21
N LEU A 175 9.59 12.21 0.16
CA LEU A 175 9.69 11.12 -0.82
C LEU A 175 8.33 10.75 -1.42
N TRP A 176 7.25 10.77 -0.63
CA TRP A 176 5.90 10.53 -1.12
C TRP A 176 5.46 11.59 -2.13
N ASP A 177 5.74 12.87 -1.84
CA ASP A 177 5.43 13.95 -2.77
C ASP A 177 6.20 13.77 -4.08
N LEU A 178 7.48 13.44 -4.01
CA LEU A 178 8.29 13.13 -5.19
C LEU A 178 7.76 11.93 -6.00
N ILE A 179 7.29 10.87 -5.34
CA ILE A 179 6.68 9.71 -6.02
C ILE A 179 5.42 10.13 -6.78
N ARG A 180 4.59 11.01 -6.20
CA ARG A 180 3.42 11.57 -6.90
C ARG A 180 3.81 12.43 -8.09
N ASP A 181 4.77 13.35 -7.91
CA ASP A 181 5.27 14.21 -8.98
C ASP A 181 5.79 13.39 -10.18
N LEU A 182 6.57 12.34 -9.93
CA LEU A 182 7.03 11.43 -10.96
C LEU A 182 5.88 10.70 -11.68
N ASN A 183 4.83 10.31 -10.95
CA ASN A 183 3.66 9.70 -11.57
C ASN A 183 2.86 10.71 -12.40
N ASP A 184 2.71 11.94 -11.93
CA ASP A 184 2.08 13.04 -12.67
C ASP A 184 2.84 13.39 -13.95
N GLU A 185 4.16 13.23 -13.97
CA GLU A 185 5.02 13.34 -15.16
C GLU A 185 4.81 12.15 -16.14
N GLY A 186 4.10 11.13 -15.72
CA GLY A 186 3.67 9.99 -16.56
C GLY A 186 4.46 8.70 -16.37
N HIS A 187 5.29 8.61 -15.34
CA HIS A 187 5.94 7.35 -14.97
C HIS A 187 4.94 6.38 -14.35
N THR A 188 5.08 5.09 -14.65
CA THR A 188 4.39 4.02 -13.92
C THR A 188 5.25 3.61 -12.74
N ILE A 189 4.69 3.53 -11.54
CA ILE A 189 5.46 3.26 -10.32
C ILE A 189 4.97 1.98 -9.68
N ILE A 190 5.88 1.06 -9.40
CA ILE A 190 5.63 -0.16 -8.64
C ILE A 190 6.27 0.01 -7.28
N LEU A 191 5.44 0.22 -6.27
CA LEU A 191 5.84 0.43 -4.88
C LEU A 191 5.70 -0.87 -4.10
N CYS A 192 6.81 -1.46 -3.68
CA CYS A 192 6.80 -2.53 -2.69
C CYS A 192 7.01 -1.93 -1.32
N SER A 193 6.05 -2.10 -0.46
CA SER A 193 6.13 -1.64 0.93
C SER A 193 5.43 -2.64 1.86
N HIS A 194 5.87 -2.68 3.10
CA HIS A 194 5.13 -3.33 4.19
C HIS A 194 4.36 -2.31 5.05
N ASP A 195 4.54 -1.02 4.78
CA ASP A 195 3.79 0.07 5.42
C ASP A 195 2.47 0.30 4.69
N MET A 196 1.38 -0.24 5.26
CA MET A 196 0.05 -0.15 4.69
C MET A 196 -0.46 1.28 4.58
N HIS A 197 -0.02 2.16 5.49
CA HIS A 197 -0.37 3.58 5.42
C HIS A 197 0.26 4.26 4.19
N GLU A 198 1.52 3.93 3.86
CA GLU A 198 2.17 4.42 2.66
C GLU A 198 1.42 3.98 1.39
N VAL A 199 1.05 2.70 1.32
CA VAL A 199 0.32 2.15 0.19
C VAL A 199 -1.08 2.75 0.07
N ASP A 200 -1.79 2.92 1.18
CA ASP A 200 -3.11 3.54 1.24
C ASP A 200 -3.10 5.01 0.75
N MET A 201 -2.01 5.72 1.04
CA MET A 201 -1.86 7.13 0.68
C MET A 201 -1.38 7.37 -0.75
N LEU A 202 -0.64 6.43 -1.33
CA LEU A 202 0.04 6.66 -2.61
C LEU A 202 -0.54 5.87 -3.78
N CYS A 203 -1.08 4.67 -3.54
CA CYS A 203 -1.34 3.73 -4.62
C CYS A 203 -2.75 3.86 -5.19
N ASP A 204 -2.85 3.81 -6.52
CA ASP A 204 -4.13 3.73 -7.24
C ASP A 204 -4.72 2.32 -7.14
N ASN A 205 -3.86 1.30 -7.25
CA ASN A 205 -4.22 -0.10 -7.13
C ASN A 205 -3.23 -0.83 -6.22
N VAL A 206 -3.72 -1.87 -5.56
CA VAL A 206 -2.95 -2.68 -4.63
C VAL A 206 -3.14 -4.15 -4.94
N GLY A 207 -2.02 -4.88 -5.02
CA GLY A 207 -2.01 -6.33 -5.07
C GLY A 207 -1.46 -6.91 -3.77
N ILE A 208 -2.23 -7.74 -3.08
CA ILE A 208 -1.79 -8.46 -1.89
C ILE A 208 -1.28 -9.83 -2.31
N ILE A 209 -0.01 -10.11 -2.01
CA ILE A 209 0.63 -11.39 -2.31
C ILE A 209 0.85 -12.15 -1.01
N ASN A 210 0.44 -13.41 -0.98
CA ASN A 210 0.70 -14.32 0.14
C ASN A 210 1.13 -15.69 -0.40
N THR A 211 2.20 -16.26 0.16
CA THR A 211 2.75 -17.58 -0.23
C THR A 211 2.87 -17.78 -1.75
N GLY A 212 3.30 -16.73 -2.47
CA GLY A 212 3.49 -16.74 -3.90
C GLY A 212 2.23 -16.53 -4.76
N ASN A 213 1.06 -16.38 -4.16
CA ASN A 213 -0.21 -16.17 -4.84
C ASN A 213 -0.69 -14.73 -4.69
N LEU A 214 -1.39 -14.20 -5.71
CA LEU A 214 -2.16 -12.96 -5.59
C LEU A 214 -3.48 -13.30 -4.90
N VAL A 215 -3.68 -12.76 -3.68
CA VAL A 215 -4.87 -13.05 -2.86
C VAL A 215 -5.94 -11.97 -2.94
N ALA A 216 -5.54 -10.73 -3.24
CA ALA A 216 -6.46 -9.63 -3.48
C ALA A 216 -5.86 -8.61 -4.45
N TYR A 217 -6.71 -7.96 -5.25
CA TYR A 217 -6.32 -6.89 -6.19
C TYR A 217 -7.49 -5.93 -6.38
N ASP A 218 -7.31 -4.69 -5.96
CA ASP A 218 -8.28 -3.60 -6.18
C ASP A 218 -7.61 -2.26 -5.82
N THR A 219 -8.37 -1.16 -5.88
CA THR A 219 -8.00 0.12 -5.25
C THR A 219 -7.92 -0.05 -3.73
N PRO A 220 -7.15 0.78 -3.01
CA PRO A 220 -7.15 0.75 -1.54
C PRO A 220 -8.56 0.80 -0.94
N GLN A 221 -9.42 1.68 -1.48
CA GLN A 221 -10.79 1.80 -1.01
C GLN A 221 -11.64 0.57 -1.36
N GLY A 222 -11.54 0.04 -2.58
CA GLY A 222 -12.25 -1.17 -3.00
C GLY A 222 -11.93 -2.39 -2.12
N LEU A 223 -10.67 -2.53 -1.70
CA LEU A 223 -10.25 -3.57 -0.76
C LEU A 223 -10.92 -3.42 0.62
N LYS A 224 -11.03 -2.19 1.12
CA LYS A 224 -11.69 -1.88 2.40
C LYS A 224 -13.20 -2.14 2.32
N ASP A 225 -13.82 -1.74 1.21
CA ASP A 225 -15.27 -1.94 0.98
C ASP A 225 -15.61 -3.43 0.85
N SER A 226 -14.77 -4.20 0.12
CA SER A 226 -14.93 -5.66 0.01
C SER A 226 -14.84 -6.36 1.37
N LEU A 227 -13.98 -5.86 2.28
CA LEU A 227 -13.89 -6.39 3.65
C LEU A 227 -15.22 -6.20 4.41
N LEU A 228 -15.85 -5.02 4.27
CA LEU A 228 -17.14 -4.74 4.89
C LEU A 228 -18.26 -5.63 4.32
N GLU A 229 -18.31 -5.80 3.00
CA GLU A 229 -19.33 -6.65 2.34
C GLU A 229 -19.17 -8.12 2.70
N ASN A 230 -17.94 -8.64 2.72
CA ASN A 230 -17.65 -10.01 3.15
C ASN A 230 -18.05 -10.25 4.60
N ASN A 231 -17.74 -9.29 5.50
CA ASN A 231 -18.15 -9.36 6.88
C ASN A 231 -19.69 -9.40 7.01
N LYS A 232 -20.40 -8.55 6.25
CA LYS A 232 -21.88 -8.55 6.21
C LYS A 232 -22.45 -9.90 5.79
N HIS A 233 -21.87 -10.50 4.74
CA HIS A 233 -22.32 -11.80 4.23
C HIS A 233 -22.06 -12.92 5.25
N GLU A 234 -20.90 -12.91 5.90
CA GLU A 234 -20.52 -13.89 6.93
C GLU A 234 -21.44 -13.81 8.15
N ILE A 235 -21.75 -12.59 8.62
CA ILE A 235 -22.71 -12.37 9.71
C ILE A 235 -24.09 -12.88 9.35
N THR A 236 -24.60 -12.54 8.16
CA THR A 236 -25.92 -12.95 7.70
C THR A 236 -26.02 -14.48 7.62
N LYS A 237 -24.97 -15.14 7.12
CA LYS A 237 -24.87 -16.60 7.06
C LYS A 237 -24.86 -17.24 8.46
N THR A 238 -24.06 -16.70 9.37
CA THR A 238 -23.95 -17.18 10.75
C THR A 238 -25.28 -17.03 11.49
N LEU A 239 -25.92 -15.85 11.37
CA LEU A 239 -27.23 -15.59 11.97
C LEU A 239 -28.33 -16.51 11.42
N SER A 240 -28.28 -16.85 10.12
CA SER A 240 -29.27 -17.79 9.51
C SER A 240 -29.10 -19.23 9.95
N GLN A 241 -27.92 -19.61 10.47
CA GLN A 241 -27.62 -20.95 10.98
C GLN A 241 -27.97 -21.13 12.48
N ILE A 242 -28.17 -20.02 13.20
CA ILE A 242 -28.51 -20.01 14.62
C ILE A 242 -30.03 -20.03 14.73
N SER A 243 -30.59 -21.20 15.10
CA SER A 243 -32.04 -21.39 15.25
C SER A 243 -32.60 -20.80 16.55
N ASP A 244 -31.77 -20.46 17.53
CA ASP A 244 -32.19 -19.97 18.84
C ASP A 244 -31.15 -18.99 19.43
N GLU A 245 -31.58 -17.76 19.76
CA GLU A 245 -30.69 -16.71 20.32
C GLU A 245 -30.07 -17.11 21.68
N SER A 246 -30.60 -18.12 22.34
CA SER A 246 -30.13 -18.61 23.65
C SER A 246 -28.87 -19.50 23.56
N GLU A 247 -28.50 -19.98 22.37
CA GLU A 247 -27.34 -20.88 22.17
C GLU A 247 -26.07 -20.16 21.71
N VAL A 248 -26.14 -18.85 21.46
CA VAL A 248 -24.95 -18.09 20.99
C VAL A 248 -23.95 -17.91 22.13
N SER A 249 -22.79 -18.52 21.99
CA SER A 249 -21.71 -18.34 22.98
C SER A 249 -21.30 -16.87 23.10
N THR A 250 -20.85 -16.44 24.29
CA THR A 250 -20.38 -15.07 24.53
C THR A 250 -19.29 -14.65 23.55
N SER A 251 -18.41 -15.58 23.18
CA SER A 251 -17.35 -15.36 22.19
C SER A 251 -17.89 -15.14 20.78
N THR A 252 -18.94 -15.84 20.37
CA THR A 252 -19.58 -15.65 19.06
C THR A 252 -20.30 -14.30 18.98
N LYS A 253 -20.96 -13.88 20.08
CA LYS A 253 -21.59 -12.56 20.19
C LYS A 253 -20.56 -11.45 20.07
N GLU A 254 -19.45 -11.55 20.79
CA GLU A 254 -18.37 -10.58 20.80
C GLU A 254 -17.68 -10.48 19.43
N TYR A 255 -17.54 -11.62 18.73
CA TYR A 255 -17.05 -11.67 17.35
C TYR A 255 -18.00 -10.95 16.37
N LEU A 256 -19.30 -11.29 16.42
CA LEU A 256 -20.33 -10.66 15.59
C LEU A 256 -20.43 -9.14 15.85
N ASP A 257 -20.36 -8.70 17.11
CA ASP A 257 -20.38 -7.29 17.49
C ASP A 257 -19.15 -6.54 16.95
N ASN A 258 -17.98 -7.17 16.95
CA ASN A 258 -16.77 -6.54 16.46
C ASN A 258 -16.78 -6.35 14.93
N ILE A 259 -17.46 -7.20 14.19
CA ILE A 259 -17.55 -7.15 12.73
C ILE A 259 -18.71 -6.26 12.27
N SER A 260 -19.82 -6.23 13.04
CA SER A 260 -21.05 -5.52 12.66
C SER A 260 -21.11 -4.06 13.09
N LEU A 261 -20.20 -3.62 13.94
CA LEU A 261 -20.28 -2.29 14.55
C LEU A 261 -19.13 -1.39 14.10
N LYS A 262 -19.52 -0.21 13.56
CA LYS A 262 -18.58 0.88 13.25
C LYS A 262 -18.28 1.66 14.53
N LYS A 263 -17.01 1.92 14.78
CA LYS A 263 -16.61 2.75 15.91
C LYS A 263 -16.62 4.23 15.49
N MET A 264 -17.26 5.05 16.30
CA MET A 264 -17.36 6.49 16.11
C MET A 264 -16.92 7.21 17.38
N SER A 265 -16.04 8.16 17.26
CA SER A 265 -15.55 8.98 18.37
C SER A 265 -15.93 10.43 18.15
N ILE A 266 -16.72 11.01 19.07
CA ILE A 266 -17.21 12.38 18.99
C ILE A 266 -16.62 13.19 20.13
N LEU A 267 -16.07 14.36 19.84
CA LEU A 267 -15.70 15.34 20.84
C LEU A 267 -16.80 16.40 20.93
N LEU A 268 -17.45 16.49 22.09
CA LEU A 268 -18.46 17.48 22.37
C LEU A 268 -17.84 18.70 23.05
N LYS A 269 -18.31 19.92 22.68
CA LYS A 269 -17.94 21.16 23.36
C LYS A 269 -18.67 21.32 24.70
N ASN A 270 -19.93 20.88 24.71
CA ASN A 270 -20.80 20.85 25.90
C ASN A 270 -21.26 19.39 26.10
N GLN A 271 -21.18 18.93 27.32
CA GLN A 271 -21.60 17.56 27.70
C GLN A 271 -22.53 17.71 28.89
N ASN A 272 -23.78 17.31 28.73
CA ASN A 272 -24.78 17.26 29.80
C ASN A 272 -25.52 15.90 29.70
N ASP A 273 -26.29 15.60 30.75
CA ASP A 273 -27.00 14.32 30.84
C ASP A 273 -28.07 14.17 29.75
N GLU A 274 -28.69 15.26 29.29
CA GLU A 274 -29.70 15.23 28.24
C GLU A 274 -29.12 14.77 26.90
N ILE A 275 -27.92 15.26 26.52
CA ILE A 275 -27.21 14.85 25.30
C ILE A 275 -26.81 13.38 25.39
N ILE A 276 -26.29 12.95 26.51
CA ILE A 276 -25.89 11.56 26.75
C ILE A 276 -27.10 10.61 26.69
N GLU A 277 -28.21 11.01 27.30
CA GLU A 277 -29.48 10.27 27.24
C GLU A 277 -30.02 10.17 25.81
N ALA A 278 -29.93 11.24 25.01
CA ALA A 278 -30.34 11.24 23.60
C ALA A 278 -29.50 10.27 22.78
N ILE A 279 -28.15 10.27 22.97
CA ILE A 279 -27.25 9.33 22.31
C ILE A 279 -27.61 7.88 22.70
N LYS A 280 -27.85 7.60 23.98
CA LYS A 280 -28.22 6.25 24.45
C LYS A 280 -29.54 5.75 23.89
N LYS A 281 -30.48 6.66 23.62
CA LYS A 281 -31.82 6.34 23.07
C LYS A 281 -31.81 6.19 21.56
N SER A 282 -30.74 6.60 20.88
CA SER A 282 -30.63 6.44 19.42
C SER A 282 -30.62 4.95 19.05
N SER A 283 -31.50 4.55 18.12
CA SER A 283 -31.65 3.16 17.69
C SER A 283 -30.41 2.57 17.06
N ASN A 284 -29.54 3.44 16.52
CA ASN A 284 -28.33 3.06 15.84
C ASN A 284 -27.12 2.86 16.79
N VAL A 285 -27.23 3.28 18.06
CA VAL A 285 -26.15 3.15 19.03
C VAL A 285 -26.30 1.86 19.83
N LYS A 286 -25.29 0.99 19.77
CA LYS A 286 -25.24 -0.28 20.49
C LYS A 286 -24.46 -0.17 21.80
N SER A 287 -23.43 0.66 21.83
CA SER A 287 -22.69 0.93 23.07
C SER A 287 -22.13 2.36 23.10
N ILE A 288 -21.94 2.89 24.29
CA ILE A 288 -21.40 4.22 24.55
C ILE A 288 -20.34 4.13 25.67
N GLU A 289 -19.20 4.75 25.41
CA GLU A 289 -18.13 4.94 26.40
C GLU A 289 -17.80 6.41 26.53
N LEU A 290 -17.89 6.92 27.75
CA LEU A 290 -17.61 8.32 28.05
C LEU A 290 -16.18 8.49 28.54
N LEU A 291 -15.39 9.29 27.86
CA LEU A 291 -14.02 9.60 28.24
C LEU A 291 -13.94 10.94 29.00
N ARG A 292 -12.99 11.03 29.96
CA ARG A 292 -12.82 12.21 30.85
C ARG A 292 -12.50 13.53 30.12
N ASN A 293 -12.09 13.46 28.83
CA ASN A 293 -11.73 14.63 28.02
C ASN A 293 -12.91 15.21 27.22
N GLY A 294 -14.16 14.83 27.52
CA GLY A 294 -15.35 15.23 26.75
C GLY A 294 -15.54 14.49 25.43
N ARG A 295 -14.77 13.42 25.21
CA ARG A 295 -14.91 12.54 24.05
C ARG A 295 -15.89 11.41 24.38
N VAL A 296 -16.74 11.09 23.45
CA VAL A 296 -17.73 10.01 23.51
C VAL A 296 -17.40 9.01 22.42
N ASN A 297 -17.06 7.79 22.80
CA ASN A 297 -16.87 6.68 21.88
C ASN A 297 -18.19 5.91 21.76
N LEU A 298 -18.61 5.67 20.54
CA LEU A 298 -19.86 4.99 20.20
C LEU A 298 -19.52 3.77 19.34
N ARG A 299 -20.29 2.71 19.52
CA ARG A 299 -20.39 1.63 18.53
C ARG A 299 -21.78 1.74 17.88
N ILE A 300 -21.78 1.94 16.57
CA ILE A 300 -22.98 2.14 15.76
C ILE A 300 -23.11 1.02 14.74
N ASP A 301 -24.33 0.75 14.28
CA ASP A 301 -24.57 -0.25 13.24
C ASP A 301 -23.84 0.13 11.94
N SER A 302 -22.97 -0.75 11.44
CA SER A 302 -22.20 -0.52 10.21
C SER A 302 -23.01 -0.78 8.95
N PHE A 303 -24.17 -1.41 9.06
CA PHE A 303 -25.03 -1.80 7.93
C PHE A 303 -26.13 -0.79 7.61
N ASP A 304 -26.32 0.20 8.49
CA ASP A 304 -27.21 1.32 8.23
C ASP A 304 -26.41 2.53 7.74
N ASP A 305 -26.51 2.84 6.45
CA ASP A 305 -25.83 3.97 5.82
C ASP A 305 -26.22 5.32 6.48
N MET A 306 -27.39 5.38 7.11
CA MET A 306 -27.90 6.57 7.81
C MET A 306 -27.51 6.61 9.29
N ALA A 307 -26.87 5.55 9.84
CA ALA A 307 -26.60 5.44 11.27
C ALA A 307 -25.80 6.62 11.82
N VAL A 308 -24.73 7.02 11.12
CA VAL A 308 -23.90 8.19 11.49
C VAL A 308 -24.73 9.46 11.51
N GLN A 309 -25.50 9.69 10.44
CA GLN A 309 -26.33 10.89 10.31
C GLN A 309 -27.42 10.97 11.37
N ASN A 310 -28.08 9.85 11.68
CA ASN A 310 -29.09 9.77 12.71
C ASN A 310 -28.53 10.13 14.08
N VAL A 311 -27.41 9.54 14.45
CA VAL A 311 -26.73 9.83 15.74
C VAL A 311 -26.31 11.30 15.83
N LEU A 312 -25.78 11.87 14.75
CA LEU A 312 -25.41 13.31 14.72
C LEU A 312 -26.63 14.21 14.86
N ASN A 313 -27.75 13.89 14.20
CA ASN A 313 -28.99 14.62 14.32
C ASN A 313 -29.56 14.57 15.75
N ASP A 314 -29.51 13.40 16.41
CA ASP A 314 -29.95 13.24 17.79
C ASP A 314 -29.13 14.12 18.75
N ILE A 315 -27.80 14.16 18.56
CA ILE A 315 -26.91 15.03 19.34
C ILE A 315 -27.24 16.51 19.14
N ILE A 316 -27.37 16.95 17.90
CA ILE A 316 -27.62 18.34 17.55
C ILE A 316 -29.00 18.77 18.06
N SER A 317 -30.02 17.93 17.90
CA SER A 317 -31.40 18.19 18.34
C SER A 317 -31.51 18.30 19.85
N SER A 318 -30.62 17.64 20.59
CA SER A 318 -30.51 17.72 22.07
C SER A 318 -29.64 18.89 22.54
N GLY A 319 -29.26 19.81 21.65
CA GLY A 319 -28.43 20.97 21.97
C GLY A 319 -26.94 20.67 22.10
N GLY A 320 -26.48 19.50 21.63
CA GLY A 320 -25.07 19.12 21.59
C GLY A 320 -24.28 19.92 20.55
N ILE A 321 -23.12 20.44 20.93
CA ILE A 321 -22.20 21.13 20.02
C ILE A 321 -21.03 20.20 19.74
N ILE A 322 -20.95 19.71 18.50
CA ILE A 322 -19.92 18.79 18.04
C ILE A 322 -18.66 19.60 17.66
N LYS A 323 -17.53 19.26 18.25
CA LYS A 323 -16.23 19.88 17.99
C LYS A 323 -15.42 19.10 16.95
N SER A 324 -15.46 17.78 17.00
CA SER A 324 -14.86 16.90 16.00
C SER A 324 -15.53 15.53 16.03
N ILE A 325 -15.52 14.87 14.88
CA ILE A 325 -16.01 13.51 14.68
C ILE A 325 -14.86 12.71 14.05
N TYR A 326 -14.70 11.50 14.52
CA TYR A 326 -13.80 10.52 13.93
C TYR A 326 -14.55 9.19 13.84
N THR A 327 -14.60 8.60 12.67
CA THR A 327 -15.13 7.25 12.43
C THR A 327 -13.97 6.34 12.08
N GLU A 328 -13.85 5.22 12.77
CA GLU A 328 -12.91 4.17 12.36
C GLU A 328 -13.50 3.46 11.13
N GLU A 329 -12.81 3.60 10.02
CA GLU A 329 -13.03 2.79 8.81
C GLU A 329 -12.02 1.65 8.79
N PRO A 330 -12.34 0.53 8.12
CA PRO A 330 -11.37 -0.54 7.94
C PRO A 330 -10.09 0.01 7.33
N SER A 331 -8.98 -0.44 7.84
CA SER A 331 -7.66 -0.11 7.32
C SER A 331 -7.21 -1.17 6.31
N LEU A 332 -6.21 -0.85 5.48
CA LEU A 332 -5.54 -1.88 4.67
C LEU A 332 -4.87 -2.95 5.53
N GLU A 333 -4.56 -2.64 6.80
CA GLU A 333 -4.02 -3.63 7.74
C GLU A 333 -5.07 -4.69 8.09
N ASP A 334 -6.33 -4.29 8.30
CA ASP A 334 -7.45 -5.22 8.55
C ASP A 334 -7.69 -6.11 7.32
N VAL A 335 -7.68 -5.52 6.11
CA VAL A 335 -7.78 -6.27 4.85
C VAL A 335 -6.65 -7.28 4.72
N PHE A 336 -5.42 -6.86 5.00
CA PHE A 336 -4.23 -7.70 4.90
C PHE A 336 -4.29 -8.89 5.87
N ILE A 337 -4.63 -8.64 7.14
CA ILE A 337 -4.75 -9.68 8.16
C ILE A 337 -5.79 -10.72 7.72
N LYS A 338 -6.97 -10.30 7.26
CA LYS A 338 -8.03 -11.22 6.82
C LYS A 338 -7.60 -12.02 5.59
N SER A 339 -7.10 -11.35 4.55
CA SER A 339 -6.68 -12.00 3.30
C SER A 339 -5.53 -12.99 3.48
N THR A 340 -4.69 -12.79 4.51
CA THR A 340 -3.56 -13.71 4.79
C THR A 340 -3.93 -14.86 5.73
N SER A 341 -4.94 -14.70 6.59
CA SER A 341 -5.43 -15.75 7.49
C SER A 341 -6.26 -16.81 6.76
N GLU A 342 -7.11 -16.43 5.82
CA GLU A 342 -7.95 -17.34 5.03
C GLU A 342 -7.13 -18.34 4.19
N VAL A 343 -5.96 -17.93 3.69
CA VAL A 343 -5.06 -18.84 2.93
C VAL A 343 -4.44 -19.89 3.83
N ASN A 344 -4.10 -19.54 5.08
CA ASN A 344 -3.49 -20.49 6.03
C ASN A 344 -4.47 -21.58 6.51
N GLU A 345 -5.77 -21.35 6.48
CA GLU A 345 -6.79 -22.35 6.83
C GLU A 345 -7.04 -23.33 5.68
N ASN A 346 -7.03 -22.85 4.43
CA ASN A 346 -7.21 -23.68 3.24
C ASN A 346 -6.01 -24.60 2.95
N ASP A 347 -4.79 -24.23 3.38
CA ASP A 347 -3.59 -25.06 3.24
C ASP A 347 -3.47 -26.15 4.35
N ARG A 348 -4.33 -26.11 5.37
CA ARG A 348 -4.34 -27.09 6.49
C ARG A 348 -5.51 -28.12 6.38
N ALA A 349 -6.41 -27.93 5.45
CA ALA A 349 -7.52 -28.83 5.16
C ALA A 349 -7.21 -29.73 3.95
#